data_d4caffbd135960e3dd965542ef859ed1
#
_entry.id   d4caffbd135960e3dd965542ef859ed1
#
_cell.length_a   1.000
_cell.length_b   1.000
_cell.length_c   1.000
_cell.angle_alpha   90.00
_cell.angle_beta   90.00
_cell.angle_gamma   90.00
#
_symmetry.space_group_name_H-M   'P 1'
#
loop_
_entity.id
_entity.type
_entity.pdbx_description
1 polymer ?
#
loop_
_entity_poly.entity_id
_entity_poly.type
_entity_poly.pdbx_seq_one_letter_code
_entity_poly.pdbx_strand_id
1 'polypeptide(L)'
;MKTYRPVFGTIAILMISLALTAQGDAQEKIKIEYSSVDASNAVWYTAQDLGFFKKNGLDSQLIFIPSTTTAVSSIIAGDIPVGNASGGGVASAAVGGASLVMVGCALNTLPYELVVQQSIKSPEDLKGKSIGISRVGSASDVAARALIKGLGLEPVKDVPILQVGGAPERASAFRGGRIAGFPSPPGIIQLAQGMPHRVLISTADFHKRFEFPYICATTTKPYLSAHRDTVKRVLMALIESTHYFKTHKEESKKIIGKYSRQSNPAYLEDSYTAVAKLYDRVPLVTREGTEVQIKEAVARKTNATLRYEDIADDSIVRELEKSGFIDKVYK
;
A
#
# COMPACT_ATOMS: atom_id res chain seq x y z
N MET A 1 56.40 -37.65 -63.52
CA MET A 1 55.33 -36.71 -63.29
C MET A 1 54.53 -37.15 -62.03
N LYS A 2 54.74 -36.49 -60.92
CA LYS A 2 54.02 -36.77 -59.66
C LYS A 2 52.89 -35.79 -59.48
N THR A 3 51.68 -36.28 -59.46
CA THR A 3 50.45 -35.49 -59.26
C THR A 3 50.21 -35.34 -57.75
N TYR A 4 50.28 -34.10 -57.25
CA TYR A 4 49.84 -33.71 -55.91
C TYR A 4 48.34 -33.52 -55.89
N ARG A 5 47.62 -34.19 -54.98
CA ARG A 5 46.22 -33.92 -54.58
C ARG A 5 46.22 -33.03 -53.35
N PRO A 6 45.45 -31.94 -53.30
CA PRO A 6 45.34 -31.16 -52.10
C PRO A 6 44.29 -31.76 -51.17
N VAL A 7 44.67 -31.92 -49.90
CA VAL A 7 43.79 -32.20 -48.77
C VAL A 7 43.30 -30.88 -48.24
N PHE A 8 42.10 -30.48 -48.70
CA PHE A 8 41.32 -29.40 -48.07
C PHE A 8 39.97 -29.97 -47.71
N GLY A 9 39.67 -30.07 -46.47
CA GLY A 9 38.36 -30.45 -45.96
C GLY A 9 38.41 -31.11 -44.61
N THR A 10 38.42 -30.38 -43.54
CA THR A 10 37.84 -30.75 -42.21
C THR A 10 38.27 -29.78 -41.09
N ILE A 11 38.02 -28.44 -41.23
CA ILE A 11 38.17 -27.49 -40.10
C ILE A 11 37.04 -26.43 -40.17
N ALA A 12 35.81 -26.77 -40.46
CA ALA A 12 34.72 -25.80 -40.54
C ALA A 12 33.46 -26.16 -39.71
N ILE A 13 33.54 -27.11 -38.77
CA ILE A 13 32.31 -27.54 -38.00
C ILE A 13 32.46 -27.40 -36.47
N LEU A 14 33.45 -26.71 -35.95
CA LEU A 14 33.65 -26.60 -34.48
C LEU A 14 33.54 -25.18 -33.93
N MET A 15 32.89 -24.23 -34.60
CA MET A 15 32.70 -22.87 -34.08
C MET A 15 31.24 -22.37 -34.03
N ILE A 16 30.24 -23.24 -34.00
CA ILE A 16 28.82 -22.84 -33.89
C ILE A 16 28.19 -23.25 -32.56
N SER A 17 28.93 -23.86 -31.63
CA SER A 17 28.35 -24.39 -30.38
C SER A 17 28.59 -23.54 -29.14
N LEU A 18 29.05 -22.28 -29.22
CA LEU A 18 29.37 -21.47 -28.03
C LEU A 18 28.64 -20.11 -27.98
N ALA A 19 27.50 -19.95 -28.67
CA ALA A 19 26.74 -18.72 -28.66
C ALA A 19 25.35 -18.86 -28.02
N LEU A 20 25.11 -19.88 -27.21
CA LEU A 20 23.83 -20.12 -26.55
C LEU A 20 23.98 -20.26 -25.03
N THR A 21 24.51 -19.29 -24.31
CA THR A 21 24.27 -19.22 -22.85
C THR A 21 24.70 -17.88 -22.31
N ALA A 22 23.99 -16.83 -22.64
CA ALA A 22 23.89 -15.62 -21.83
C ALA A 22 22.62 -14.84 -22.22
N GLN A 23 21.48 -15.51 -22.28
CA GLN A 23 20.24 -14.84 -22.02
C GLN A 23 20.19 -14.63 -20.52
N GLY A 24 20.93 -13.65 -20.03
CA GLY A 24 20.62 -13.04 -18.76
C GLY A 24 19.18 -12.54 -18.90
N ASP A 25 18.25 -13.13 -18.14
CA ASP A 25 16.85 -12.71 -18.14
C ASP A 25 16.82 -11.19 -17.97
N ALA A 26 16.54 -10.48 -19.06
CA ALA A 26 16.40 -9.04 -19.04
C ALA A 26 15.26 -8.74 -18.08
N GLN A 27 15.59 -8.06 -16.96
CA GLN A 27 14.59 -7.75 -15.94
C GLN A 27 13.44 -6.96 -16.59
N GLU A 28 12.22 -7.35 -16.27
CA GLU A 28 11.02 -6.67 -16.78
C GLU A 28 10.89 -5.30 -16.12
N LYS A 29 10.84 -4.24 -16.94
CA LYS A 29 10.65 -2.87 -16.43
C LYS A 29 9.22 -2.66 -15.98
N ILE A 30 9.04 -2.19 -14.76
CA ILE A 30 7.72 -1.93 -14.19
C ILE A 30 7.71 -0.66 -13.34
N LYS A 31 6.66 0.15 -13.51
CA LYS A 31 6.35 1.24 -12.57
C LYS A 31 5.45 0.71 -11.47
N ILE A 32 5.81 0.99 -10.23
CA ILE A 32 5.05 0.59 -9.03
C ILE A 32 4.79 1.84 -8.20
N GLU A 33 3.58 1.99 -7.68
CA GLU A 33 3.20 3.15 -6.89
C GLU A 33 3.07 2.79 -5.41
N TYR A 34 3.35 3.77 -4.54
CA TYR A 34 2.98 3.76 -3.12
C TYR A 34 2.33 5.10 -2.74
N SER A 35 1.34 5.06 -1.82
CA SER A 35 0.40 6.17 -1.62
C SER A 35 0.67 7.04 -0.39
N SER A 36 1.61 6.68 0.47
CA SER A 36 2.00 7.47 1.63
C SER A 36 3.45 7.21 2.05
N VAL A 37 4.07 8.21 2.68
CA VAL A 37 5.45 8.13 3.19
C VAL A 37 5.52 7.62 4.64
N ASP A 38 4.39 7.31 5.28
CA ASP A 38 4.35 6.72 6.62
C ASP A 38 4.72 5.23 6.61
N ALA A 39 5.01 4.69 7.79
CA ALA A 39 5.49 3.33 7.95
C ALA A 39 4.50 2.23 7.48
N SER A 40 3.20 2.56 7.33
CA SER A 40 2.23 1.58 6.81
C SER A 40 2.54 1.17 5.36
N ASN A 41 3.24 2.01 4.60
CA ASN A 41 3.68 1.72 3.24
C ASN A 41 5.10 1.12 3.16
N ALA A 42 5.73 0.85 4.30
CA ALA A 42 7.14 0.47 4.36
C ALA A 42 7.48 -0.80 3.56
N VAL A 43 6.54 -1.72 3.38
CA VAL A 43 6.76 -2.93 2.59
C VAL A 43 7.09 -2.62 1.12
N TRP A 44 6.55 -1.54 0.55
CA TRP A 44 6.83 -1.13 -0.83
C TRP A 44 8.25 -0.60 -0.98
N TYR A 45 8.65 0.33 -0.13
CA TYR A 45 10.00 0.91 -0.24
C TYR A 45 11.08 0.00 0.35
N THR A 46 10.77 -0.89 1.27
CA THR A 46 11.70 -1.96 1.69
C THR A 46 11.95 -2.93 0.52
N ALA A 47 10.90 -3.30 -0.24
CA ALA A 47 11.07 -4.13 -1.43
C ALA A 47 11.95 -3.46 -2.50
N GLN A 48 11.83 -2.15 -2.67
CA GLN A 48 12.65 -1.38 -3.59
C GLN A 48 14.10 -1.28 -3.13
N ASP A 49 14.33 -0.81 -1.90
CA ASP A 49 15.67 -0.47 -1.38
C ASP A 49 16.55 -1.71 -1.18
N LEU A 50 15.96 -2.83 -0.79
CA LEU A 50 16.68 -4.08 -0.58
C LEU A 50 16.67 -4.98 -1.82
N GLY A 51 16.14 -4.49 -2.93
CA GLY A 51 16.19 -5.19 -4.21
C GLY A 51 15.31 -6.44 -4.28
N PHE A 52 14.25 -6.57 -3.47
CA PHE A 52 13.35 -7.72 -3.57
C PHE A 52 12.59 -7.73 -4.91
N PHE A 53 12.24 -6.58 -5.47
CA PHE A 53 11.71 -6.53 -6.83
C PHE A 53 12.73 -7.07 -7.84
N LYS A 54 13.98 -6.60 -7.76
CA LYS A 54 15.07 -7.05 -8.63
C LYS A 54 15.36 -8.54 -8.49
N LYS A 55 15.37 -9.06 -7.25
CA LYS A 55 15.51 -10.50 -6.95
C LYS A 55 14.45 -11.34 -7.65
N ASN A 56 13.24 -10.79 -7.79
CA ASN A 56 12.11 -11.43 -8.45
C ASN A 56 12.01 -11.05 -9.95
N GLY A 57 13.10 -10.60 -10.59
CA GLY A 57 13.17 -10.34 -12.03
C GLY A 57 12.49 -9.05 -12.50
N LEU A 58 12.24 -8.09 -11.59
CA LEU A 58 11.58 -6.81 -11.91
C LEU A 58 12.56 -5.64 -11.77
N ASP A 59 12.78 -4.90 -12.86
CA ASP A 59 13.45 -3.60 -12.86
C ASP A 59 12.40 -2.52 -12.52
N SER A 60 12.20 -2.30 -11.22
CA SER A 60 11.09 -1.49 -10.73
C SER A 60 11.47 -0.02 -10.53
N GLN A 61 10.60 0.88 -10.98
CA GLN A 61 10.58 2.28 -10.62
C GLN A 61 9.47 2.53 -9.61
N LEU A 62 9.83 2.82 -8.35
CA LEU A 62 8.86 3.13 -7.30
C LEU A 62 8.47 4.61 -7.34
N ILE A 63 7.18 4.91 -7.46
CA ILE A 63 6.62 6.25 -7.65
C ILE A 63 5.71 6.61 -6.48
N PHE A 64 5.95 7.78 -5.86
CA PHE A 64 5.08 8.30 -4.82
C PHE A 64 3.89 9.06 -5.44
N ILE A 65 2.66 8.59 -5.17
CA ILE A 65 1.42 9.28 -5.57
C ILE A 65 0.57 9.47 -4.31
N PRO A 66 0.53 10.68 -3.74
CA PRO A 66 -0.17 10.91 -2.46
C PRO A 66 -1.68 10.67 -2.59
N SER A 67 -2.23 9.90 -1.66
CA SER A 67 -3.64 9.49 -1.59
C SER A 67 -3.99 8.27 -2.46
N THR A 68 -4.61 7.27 -1.82
CA THR A 68 -5.07 6.04 -2.50
C THR A 68 -6.10 6.32 -3.60
N THR A 69 -6.87 7.40 -3.53
CA THR A 69 -7.81 7.79 -4.59
C THR A 69 -7.07 8.24 -5.86
N THR A 70 -5.97 9.00 -5.71
CA THR A 70 -5.15 9.43 -6.86
C THR A 70 -4.37 8.25 -7.44
N ALA A 71 -3.85 7.36 -6.58
CA ALA A 71 -3.19 6.13 -7.00
C ALA A 71 -4.12 5.24 -7.85
N VAL A 72 -5.36 5.04 -7.42
CA VAL A 72 -6.40 4.33 -8.17
C VAL A 72 -6.58 4.93 -9.57
N SER A 73 -6.60 6.26 -9.69
CA SER A 73 -6.75 6.91 -11.00
C SER A 73 -5.58 6.61 -11.95
N SER A 74 -4.34 6.57 -11.45
CA SER A 74 -3.16 6.24 -12.26
C SER A 74 -3.11 4.76 -12.68
N ILE A 75 -3.64 3.86 -11.85
CA ILE A 75 -3.78 2.43 -12.19
C ILE A 75 -4.84 2.26 -13.30
N ILE A 76 -5.98 2.94 -13.18
CA ILE A 76 -7.05 2.91 -14.20
C ILE A 76 -6.55 3.46 -15.54
N ALA A 77 -5.77 4.53 -15.53
CA ALA A 77 -5.19 5.13 -16.73
C ALA A 77 -4.14 4.23 -17.41
N GLY A 78 -3.63 3.20 -16.72
CA GLY A 78 -2.57 2.31 -17.21
C GLY A 78 -1.15 2.88 -17.04
N ASP A 79 -0.99 4.06 -16.44
CA ASP A 79 0.33 4.65 -16.15
C ASP A 79 1.12 3.84 -15.13
N ILE A 80 0.41 3.22 -14.20
CA ILE A 80 0.92 2.36 -13.14
C ILE A 80 0.28 0.97 -13.24
N PRO A 81 1.02 -0.05 -13.64
CA PRO A 81 0.51 -1.42 -13.74
C PRO A 81 0.04 -2.03 -12.43
N VAL A 82 0.83 -1.82 -11.35
CA VAL A 82 0.54 -2.33 -10.00
C VAL A 82 0.89 -1.23 -8.98
N GLY A 83 -0.01 -0.99 -8.04
CA GLY A 83 0.23 0.02 -7.00
C GLY A 83 -0.50 -0.29 -5.71
N ASN A 84 -0.31 0.57 -4.70
CA ASN A 84 -1.02 0.50 -3.44
C ASN A 84 -2.38 1.20 -3.52
N ALA A 85 -3.46 0.47 -3.37
CA ALA A 85 -4.77 1.08 -3.16
C ALA A 85 -5.49 0.46 -1.96
N SER A 86 -6.27 1.28 -1.26
CA SER A 86 -7.14 0.79 -0.18
C SER A 86 -8.50 0.35 -0.71
N GLY A 87 -9.15 -0.58 -0.01
CA GLY A 87 -10.45 -1.12 -0.38
C GLY A 87 -11.53 -0.07 -0.58
N GLY A 88 -11.52 1.01 0.19
CA GLY A 88 -12.46 2.13 0.00
C GLY A 88 -12.28 2.82 -1.35
N GLY A 89 -11.03 3.06 -1.77
CA GLY A 89 -10.70 3.63 -3.08
C GLY A 89 -11.08 2.69 -4.22
N VAL A 90 -10.75 1.40 -4.09
CA VAL A 90 -11.07 0.36 -5.09
C VAL A 90 -12.57 0.18 -5.24
N ALA A 91 -13.31 0.04 -4.13
CA ALA A 91 -14.77 -0.11 -4.15
C ALA A 91 -15.47 1.10 -4.77
N SER A 92 -15.03 2.33 -4.40
CA SER A 92 -15.59 3.56 -4.97
C SER A 92 -15.36 3.66 -6.47
N ALA A 93 -14.18 3.31 -6.97
CA ALA A 93 -13.87 3.30 -8.39
C ALA A 93 -14.63 2.20 -9.14
N ALA A 94 -14.75 1.01 -8.55
CA ALA A 94 -15.47 -0.13 -9.16
C ALA A 94 -16.97 0.15 -9.30
N VAL A 95 -17.60 0.77 -8.30
CA VAL A 95 -18.97 1.30 -8.40
C VAL A 95 -19.07 2.34 -9.52
N GLY A 96 -18.00 3.08 -9.80
CA GLY A 96 -17.87 3.99 -10.95
C GLY A 96 -17.70 3.30 -12.30
N GLY A 97 -17.54 1.96 -12.33
CA GLY A 97 -17.34 1.17 -13.54
C GLY A 97 -15.89 0.79 -13.83
N ALA A 98 -14.95 1.13 -12.91
CA ALA A 98 -13.54 0.75 -13.10
C ALA A 98 -13.31 -0.74 -12.87
N SER A 99 -12.49 -1.36 -13.73
CA SER A 99 -12.15 -2.79 -13.67
C SER A 99 -10.88 -3.02 -12.84
N LEU A 100 -10.96 -2.78 -11.54
CA LEU A 100 -9.86 -2.93 -10.58
C LEU A 100 -9.99 -4.19 -9.74
N VAL A 101 -8.86 -4.70 -9.28
CA VAL A 101 -8.80 -5.85 -8.37
C VAL A 101 -7.62 -5.74 -7.41
N MET A 102 -7.88 -5.94 -6.13
CA MET A 102 -6.86 -6.16 -5.10
C MET A 102 -6.40 -7.62 -5.16
N VAL A 103 -5.11 -7.84 -5.30
CA VAL A 103 -4.52 -9.18 -5.48
C VAL A 103 -3.79 -9.70 -4.24
N GLY A 104 -3.69 -8.88 -3.21
CA GLY A 104 -3.13 -9.23 -1.91
C GLY A 104 -2.95 -8.00 -1.05
N CYS A 105 -3.15 -8.12 0.26
CA CYS A 105 -3.05 -7.02 1.22
C CYS A 105 -2.05 -7.37 2.33
N ALA A 106 -0.94 -6.65 2.41
CA ALA A 106 0.04 -6.79 3.48
C ALA A 106 -0.50 -6.28 4.83
N LEU A 107 -1.48 -5.38 4.81
CA LEU A 107 -2.08 -4.80 6.01
C LEU A 107 -3.59 -4.68 5.84
N ASN A 108 -4.34 -5.42 6.65
CA ASN A 108 -5.80 -5.50 6.61
C ASN A 108 -6.48 -4.78 7.80
N THR A 109 -5.85 -3.70 8.29
CA THR A 109 -6.43 -2.83 9.32
C THR A 109 -5.94 -1.41 9.14
N LEU A 110 -6.66 -0.42 9.66
CA LEU A 110 -6.26 0.98 9.66
C LEU A 110 -5.72 1.37 11.04
N PRO A 111 -4.40 1.45 11.24
CA PRO A 111 -3.82 1.88 12.51
C PRO A 111 -3.82 3.42 12.62
N TYR A 112 -4.99 4.01 12.73
CA TYR A 112 -5.17 5.46 12.75
C TYR A 112 -5.64 5.97 14.10
N GLU A 113 -5.19 7.16 14.45
CA GLU A 113 -5.58 7.92 15.62
C GLU A 113 -6.21 9.23 15.20
N LEU A 114 -7.29 9.67 15.87
CA LEU A 114 -7.82 11.01 15.70
C LEU A 114 -7.01 11.97 16.57
N VAL A 115 -6.06 12.63 15.96
CA VAL A 115 -5.26 13.67 16.61
C VAL A 115 -5.98 14.99 16.50
N VAL A 116 -6.11 15.70 17.64
CA VAL A 116 -6.81 16.98 17.74
C VAL A 116 -6.00 17.98 18.54
N GLN A 117 -6.34 19.27 18.40
CA GLN A 117 -5.77 20.35 19.20
C GLN A 117 -6.00 20.09 20.71
N GLN A 118 -5.06 20.51 21.55
CA GLN A 118 -5.08 20.29 23.00
C GLN A 118 -6.34 20.83 23.70
N SER A 119 -6.98 21.86 23.11
CA SER A 119 -8.22 22.46 23.61
C SER A 119 -9.45 21.55 23.47
N ILE A 120 -9.41 20.57 22.54
CA ILE A 120 -10.49 19.61 22.31
C ILE A 120 -10.33 18.46 23.29
N LYS A 121 -11.16 18.39 24.33
CA LYS A 121 -11.05 17.43 25.43
C LYS A 121 -12.11 16.34 25.39
N SER A 122 -13.22 16.60 24.69
CA SER A 122 -14.37 15.71 24.59
C SER A 122 -14.91 15.68 23.17
N PRO A 123 -15.78 14.71 22.83
CA PRO A 123 -16.50 14.68 21.55
C PRO A 123 -17.29 15.97 21.28
N GLU A 124 -17.88 16.57 22.31
CA GLU A 124 -18.67 17.79 22.21
C GLU A 124 -17.82 18.98 21.73
N ASP A 125 -16.56 19.07 22.19
CA ASP A 125 -15.64 20.12 21.76
C ASP A 125 -15.27 20.01 20.27
N LEU A 126 -15.44 18.82 19.67
CA LEU A 126 -15.14 18.57 18.26
C LEU A 126 -16.27 19.04 17.32
N LYS A 127 -17.51 19.24 17.84
CA LYS A 127 -18.63 19.69 17.01
C LYS A 127 -18.34 21.05 16.36
N GLY A 128 -18.61 21.14 15.06
CA GLY A 128 -18.32 22.33 14.26
C GLY A 128 -16.84 22.54 13.94
N LYS A 129 -15.92 21.69 14.44
CA LYS A 129 -14.49 21.78 14.15
C LYS A 129 -14.10 20.92 12.95
N SER A 130 -13.22 21.44 12.10
CA SER A 130 -12.83 20.76 10.86
C SER A 130 -11.76 19.72 11.07
N ILE A 131 -11.97 18.53 10.50
CA ILE A 131 -10.98 17.44 10.41
C ILE A 131 -10.44 17.34 8.99
N GLY A 132 -9.10 17.32 8.87
CA GLY A 132 -8.41 17.21 7.57
C GLY A 132 -8.23 15.79 7.09
N ILE A 133 -8.57 15.52 5.84
CA ILE A 133 -8.31 14.23 5.14
C ILE A 133 -7.50 14.47 3.86
N SER A 134 -6.99 13.39 3.23
CA SER A 134 -6.32 13.56 1.94
C SER A 134 -7.32 13.86 0.82
N ARG A 135 -8.22 12.93 0.56
CA ARG A 135 -9.34 13.07 -0.41
C ARG A 135 -10.51 12.22 0.06
N VAL A 136 -11.71 12.56 -0.41
CA VAL A 136 -12.90 11.73 -0.18
C VAL A 136 -12.69 10.34 -0.77
N GLY A 137 -13.08 9.29 -0.04
CA GLY A 137 -12.91 7.87 -0.40
C GLY A 137 -11.51 7.31 -0.12
N SER A 138 -10.54 8.12 0.32
CA SER A 138 -9.22 7.64 0.71
C SER A 138 -9.24 6.93 2.08
N ALA A 139 -8.13 6.24 2.42
CA ALA A 139 -7.95 5.63 3.74
C ALA A 139 -8.13 6.64 4.89
N SER A 140 -7.65 7.88 4.72
CA SER A 140 -7.82 8.92 5.74
C SER A 140 -9.28 9.41 5.87
N ASP A 141 -10.08 9.38 4.81
CA ASP A 141 -11.53 9.69 4.90
C ASP A 141 -12.27 8.57 5.63
N VAL A 142 -11.98 7.32 5.30
CA VAL A 142 -12.55 6.15 5.99
C VAL A 142 -12.20 6.18 7.48
N ALA A 143 -10.93 6.43 7.81
CA ALA A 143 -10.47 6.54 9.20
C ALA A 143 -11.17 7.71 9.93
N ALA A 144 -11.24 8.90 9.33
CA ALA A 144 -11.91 10.05 9.93
C ALA A 144 -13.39 9.74 10.27
N ARG A 145 -14.11 9.16 9.31
CA ARG A 145 -15.53 8.80 9.51
C ARG A 145 -15.71 7.74 10.58
N ALA A 146 -14.88 6.71 10.58
CA ALA A 146 -14.94 5.65 11.59
C ALA A 146 -14.64 6.18 13.00
N LEU A 147 -13.59 6.99 13.14
CA LEU A 147 -13.19 7.57 14.43
C LEU A 147 -14.22 8.58 14.96
N ILE A 148 -14.80 9.44 14.09
CA ILE A 148 -15.87 10.38 14.45
C ILE A 148 -17.12 9.61 14.90
N LYS A 149 -17.53 8.55 14.18
CA LYS A 149 -18.64 7.67 14.59
C LYS A 149 -18.35 6.96 15.91
N GLY A 150 -17.10 6.50 16.13
CA GLY A 150 -16.65 5.90 17.38
C GLY A 150 -16.79 6.84 18.59
N LEU A 151 -16.79 8.15 18.36
CA LEU A 151 -17.07 9.18 19.37
C LEU A 151 -18.57 9.49 19.55
N GLY A 152 -19.46 8.79 18.84
CA GLY A 152 -20.90 9.06 18.86
C GLY A 152 -21.33 10.30 18.06
N LEU A 153 -20.48 10.79 17.16
CA LEU A 153 -20.75 11.97 16.31
C LEU A 153 -21.03 11.57 14.86
N GLU A 154 -21.79 12.40 14.15
CA GLU A 154 -22.09 12.20 12.73
C GLU A 154 -21.05 12.92 11.85
N PRO A 155 -20.24 12.15 11.03
CA PRO A 155 -19.30 12.74 10.10
C PRO A 155 -19.99 13.69 9.11
N VAL A 156 -19.34 14.82 8.80
CA VAL A 156 -19.82 15.90 7.93
C VAL A 156 -20.91 16.76 8.59
N LYS A 157 -21.87 16.15 9.26
CA LYS A 157 -22.97 16.89 9.93
C LYS A 157 -22.48 17.58 11.20
N ASP A 158 -21.92 16.82 12.14
CA ASP A 158 -21.42 17.36 13.40
C ASP A 158 -19.97 17.85 13.28
N VAL A 159 -19.17 17.18 12.45
CA VAL A 159 -17.74 17.44 12.26
C VAL A 159 -17.43 17.60 10.77
N PRO A 160 -17.22 18.83 10.29
CA PRO A 160 -16.81 19.10 8.91
C PRO A 160 -15.53 18.36 8.52
N ILE A 161 -15.51 17.77 7.34
CA ILE A 161 -14.36 17.04 6.80
C ILE A 161 -13.81 17.79 5.59
N LEU A 162 -12.53 18.19 5.65
CA LEU A 162 -11.85 19.01 4.64
C LEU A 162 -10.77 18.22 3.90
N GLN A 163 -10.74 18.31 2.58
CA GLN A 163 -9.63 17.77 1.78
C GLN A 163 -8.43 18.71 1.88
N VAL A 164 -7.34 18.23 2.46
CA VAL A 164 -6.11 19.00 2.74
C VAL A 164 -4.91 18.49 1.98
N GLY A 165 -4.85 17.17 1.74
CA GLY A 165 -3.70 16.53 1.09
C GLY A 165 -3.16 15.33 1.86
N GLY A 166 -1.97 14.87 1.51
CA GLY A 166 -1.29 13.74 2.13
C GLY A 166 -1.05 13.91 3.64
N ALA A 167 -0.41 12.93 4.26
CA ALA A 167 -0.17 12.96 5.70
C ALA A 167 0.70 14.15 6.15
N PRO A 168 1.80 14.51 5.45
CA PRO A 168 2.59 15.69 5.79
C PRO A 168 1.81 17.01 5.65
N GLU A 169 0.97 17.14 4.62
CA GLU A 169 0.15 18.34 4.39
C GLU A 169 -0.90 18.52 5.50
N ARG A 170 -1.51 17.40 5.96
CA ARG A 170 -2.44 17.44 7.10
C ARG A 170 -1.74 17.85 8.39
N ALA A 171 -0.55 17.28 8.68
CA ALA A 171 0.24 17.69 9.83
C ALA A 171 0.62 19.19 9.78
N SER A 172 0.98 19.70 8.59
CA SER A 172 1.28 21.12 8.37
C SER A 172 0.05 22.00 8.56
N ALA A 173 -1.11 21.60 8.02
CA ALA A 173 -2.37 22.33 8.18
C ALA A 173 -2.84 22.37 9.65
N PHE A 174 -2.64 21.28 10.38
CA PHE A 174 -2.90 21.17 11.81
C PHE A 174 -1.99 22.11 12.61
N ARG A 175 -0.69 22.06 12.36
CA ARG A 175 0.28 22.97 13.00
C ARG A 175 -0.03 24.44 12.73
N GLY A 176 -0.50 24.77 11.53
CA GLY A 176 -0.93 26.13 11.14
C GLY A 176 -2.33 26.52 11.64
N GLY A 177 -3.01 25.69 12.42
CA GLY A 177 -4.34 25.97 12.98
C GLY A 177 -5.47 25.99 11.95
N ARG A 178 -5.23 25.55 10.70
CA ARG A 178 -6.24 25.52 9.63
C ARG A 178 -7.27 24.41 9.77
N ILE A 179 -6.93 23.36 10.52
CA ILE A 179 -7.79 22.25 10.91
C ILE A 179 -7.66 21.98 12.40
N ALA A 180 -8.72 21.55 13.03
CA ALA A 180 -8.73 21.24 14.46
C ALA A 180 -8.14 19.85 14.77
N GLY A 181 -8.07 18.98 13.77
CA GLY A 181 -7.49 17.66 13.90
C GLY A 181 -7.41 16.93 12.56
N PHE A 182 -6.89 15.73 12.60
CA PHE A 182 -6.81 14.86 11.44
C PHE A 182 -6.63 13.39 11.86
N PRO A 183 -7.09 12.43 11.04
CA PRO A 183 -6.72 11.02 11.24
C PRO A 183 -5.23 10.86 10.91
N SER A 184 -4.44 10.54 11.91
CA SER A 184 -2.99 10.37 11.83
C SER A 184 -2.64 8.89 11.66
N PRO A 185 -1.95 8.50 10.59
CA PRO A 185 -1.29 7.20 10.54
C PRO A 185 -0.07 7.22 11.48
N PRO A 186 0.50 6.03 11.81
CA PRO A 186 1.60 5.90 12.76
C PRO A 186 2.76 6.86 12.50
N GLY A 187 3.22 7.53 13.54
CA GLY A 187 4.36 8.44 13.52
C GLY A 187 4.08 9.84 12.96
N ILE A 188 3.06 10.04 12.15
CA ILE A 188 2.85 11.32 11.43
C ILE A 188 2.60 12.49 12.37
N ILE A 189 2.04 12.26 13.55
CA ILE A 189 1.85 13.35 14.54
C ILE A 189 3.17 14.00 14.97
N GLN A 190 4.27 13.28 14.94
CA GLN A 190 5.60 13.83 15.25
C GLN A 190 6.02 14.95 14.26
N LEU A 191 5.41 15.02 13.07
CA LEU A 191 5.63 16.10 12.10
C LEU A 191 4.94 17.42 12.51
N ALA A 192 3.99 17.35 13.44
CA ALA A 192 3.32 18.52 14.01
C ALA A 192 4.05 19.06 15.26
N GLN A 193 5.39 18.93 15.32
CA GLN A 193 6.23 19.35 16.45
C GLN A 193 5.93 20.79 16.88
N GLY A 194 5.86 20.98 18.21
CA GLY A 194 5.58 22.29 18.83
C GLY A 194 4.10 22.65 18.88
N MET A 195 3.18 21.87 18.28
CA MET A 195 1.75 22.07 18.42
C MET A 195 1.20 21.20 19.56
N PRO A 196 0.66 21.79 20.64
CA PRO A 196 0.00 21.03 21.69
C PRO A 196 -1.19 20.25 21.13
N HIS A 197 -1.21 18.94 21.34
CA HIS A 197 -2.21 18.03 20.79
C HIS A 197 -2.57 16.91 21.77
N ARG A 198 -3.60 16.16 21.42
CA ARG A 198 -3.96 14.89 22.06
C ARG A 198 -4.53 13.92 21.04
N VAL A 199 -4.48 12.65 21.36
CA VAL A 199 -5.27 11.61 20.69
C VAL A 199 -6.63 11.57 21.38
N LEU A 200 -7.70 11.76 20.63
CA LEU A 200 -9.07 11.74 21.17
C LEU A 200 -9.64 10.32 21.14
N ILE A 201 -9.33 9.56 20.10
CA ILE A 201 -9.68 8.14 19.93
C ILE A 201 -8.74 7.49 18.92
N SER A 202 -8.51 6.19 19.06
CA SER A 202 -7.75 5.35 18.13
C SER A 202 -8.64 4.23 17.57
N THR A 203 -8.31 3.73 16.39
CA THR A 203 -8.94 2.50 15.89
C THR A 203 -8.61 1.28 16.76
N ALA A 204 -7.54 1.35 17.55
CA ALA A 204 -7.19 0.33 18.55
C ALA A 204 -8.16 0.30 19.74
N ASP A 205 -8.91 1.37 19.99
CA ASP A 205 -9.91 1.47 21.08
C ASP A 205 -11.24 0.81 20.70
N PHE A 206 -11.40 0.37 19.46
CA PHE A 206 -12.62 -0.31 19.03
C PHE A 206 -12.71 -1.72 19.62
N HIS A 207 -13.90 -2.13 20.00
CA HIS A 207 -14.15 -3.45 20.62
C HIS A 207 -13.72 -4.64 19.75
N LYS A 208 -13.67 -4.45 18.43
CA LYS A 208 -13.18 -5.43 17.45
C LYS A 208 -12.10 -4.79 16.60
N ARG A 209 -11.16 -5.62 16.12
CA ARG A 209 -10.21 -5.19 15.10
C ARG A 209 -10.95 -4.49 13.97
N PHE A 210 -10.47 -3.31 13.60
CA PHE A 210 -11.03 -2.55 12.48
C PHE A 210 -10.57 -3.18 11.16
N GLU A 211 -11.35 -4.12 10.64
CA GLU A 211 -11.05 -4.79 9.38
C GLU A 211 -11.18 -3.82 8.20
N PHE A 212 -10.08 -3.61 7.49
CA PHE A 212 -10.00 -2.72 6.36
C PHE A 212 -8.85 -3.12 5.44
N PRO A 213 -9.09 -3.44 4.14
CA PRO A 213 -8.03 -3.70 3.19
C PRO A 213 -7.27 -2.38 2.91
N TYR A 214 -6.10 -2.22 3.55
CA TYR A 214 -5.40 -0.94 3.60
C TYR A 214 -4.20 -0.88 2.67
N ILE A 215 -3.20 -1.74 2.89
CA ILE A 215 -1.99 -1.77 2.05
C ILE A 215 -2.10 -2.97 1.11
N CYS A 216 -2.72 -2.71 -0.04
CA CYS A 216 -3.07 -3.77 -0.98
C CYS A 216 -2.39 -3.56 -2.33
N ALA A 217 -1.71 -4.59 -2.82
CA ALA A 217 -1.32 -4.65 -4.22
C ALA A 217 -2.59 -4.69 -5.08
N THR A 218 -2.74 -3.71 -5.93
CA THR A 218 -3.93 -3.49 -6.75
C THR A 218 -3.52 -3.28 -8.21
N THR A 219 -4.29 -3.83 -9.11
CA THR A 219 -4.10 -3.71 -10.56
C THR A 219 -5.46 -3.67 -11.27
N THR A 220 -5.47 -3.57 -12.59
CA THR A 220 -6.69 -3.78 -13.38
C THR A 220 -6.88 -5.27 -13.71
N LYS A 221 -8.14 -5.73 -13.84
CA LYS A 221 -8.42 -7.12 -14.24
C LYS A 221 -7.81 -7.46 -15.61
N PRO A 222 -7.85 -6.58 -16.64
CA PRO A 222 -7.15 -6.84 -17.91
C PRO A 222 -5.65 -7.02 -17.73
N TYR A 223 -4.98 -6.18 -16.92
CA TYR A 223 -3.55 -6.33 -16.67
C TYR A 223 -3.25 -7.63 -15.92
N LEU A 224 -4.01 -7.97 -14.88
CA LEU A 224 -3.86 -9.24 -14.17
C LEU A 224 -3.97 -10.45 -15.11
N SER A 225 -4.94 -10.44 -16.02
CA SER A 225 -5.14 -11.51 -16.99
C SER A 225 -3.97 -11.66 -17.97
N ALA A 226 -3.43 -10.55 -18.46
CA ALA A 226 -2.33 -10.54 -19.44
C ALA A 226 -0.94 -10.73 -18.81
N HIS A 227 -0.74 -10.32 -17.55
CA HIS A 227 0.55 -10.24 -16.87
C HIS A 227 0.54 -10.90 -15.49
N ARG A 228 -0.15 -12.05 -15.37
CA ARG A 228 -0.32 -12.73 -14.07
C ARG A 228 1.01 -13.08 -13.40
N ASP A 229 2.03 -13.45 -14.18
CA ASP A 229 3.35 -13.76 -13.65
C ASP A 229 4.05 -12.51 -13.09
N THR A 230 3.96 -11.38 -13.77
CA THR A 230 4.49 -10.09 -13.28
C THR A 230 3.85 -9.70 -11.94
N VAL A 231 2.54 -9.82 -11.83
CA VAL A 231 1.79 -9.56 -10.58
C VAL A 231 2.22 -10.54 -9.47
N LYS A 232 2.43 -11.82 -9.80
CA LYS A 232 2.95 -12.82 -8.86
C LYS A 232 4.33 -12.45 -8.33
N ARG A 233 5.24 -12.01 -9.20
CA ARG A 233 6.60 -11.57 -8.82
C ARG A 233 6.56 -10.32 -7.94
N VAL A 234 5.64 -9.39 -8.16
CA VAL A 234 5.40 -8.26 -7.25
C VAL A 234 4.96 -8.75 -5.87
N LEU A 235 3.99 -9.67 -5.79
CA LEU A 235 3.53 -10.23 -4.52
C LEU A 235 4.63 -11.00 -3.78
N MET A 236 5.47 -11.77 -4.50
CA MET A 236 6.64 -12.44 -3.91
C MET A 236 7.59 -11.42 -3.26
N ALA A 237 7.92 -10.34 -3.96
CA ALA A 237 8.77 -9.27 -3.44
C ALA A 237 8.16 -8.60 -2.19
N LEU A 238 6.85 -8.37 -2.16
CA LEU A 238 6.16 -7.79 -1.01
C LEU A 238 6.11 -8.74 0.20
N ILE A 239 5.95 -10.05 -0.01
CA ILE A 239 5.99 -11.06 1.06
C ILE A 239 7.40 -11.12 1.67
N GLU A 240 8.45 -11.16 0.84
CA GLU A 240 9.84 -11.12 1.31
C GLU A 240 10.16 -9.83 2.07
N SER A 241 9.70 -8.70 1.55
CA SER A 241 9.82 -7.39 2.17
C SER A 241 9.11 -7.33 3.52
N THR A 242 7.90 -7.88 3.61
CA THR A 242 7.13 -7.94 4.86
C THR A 242 7.87 -8.74 5.93
N HIS A 243 8.39 -9.91 5.57
CA HIS A 243 9.19 -10.72 6.49
C HIS A 243 10.44 -9.97 6.96
N TYR A 244 11.20 -9.39 6.03
CA TYR A 244 12.40 -8.60 6.36
C TYR A 244 12.07 -7.44 7.30
N PHE A 245 11.04 -6.66 6.97
CA PHE A 245 10.59 -5.54 7.79
C PHE A 245 10.30 -5.98 9.24
N LYS A 246 9.64 -7.11 9.43
CA LYS A 246 9.28 -7.63 10.77
C LYS A 246 10.49 -8.14 11.56
N THR A 247 11.55 -8.58 10.90
CA THR A 247 12.70 -9.25 11.53
C THR A 247 13.95 -8.37 11.65
N HIS A 248 14.04 -7.27 10.89
CA HIS A 248 15.21 -6.40 10.84
C HIS A 248 14.85 -4.96 11.23
N LYS A 249 14.55 -4.77 12.53
CA LYS A 249 14.02 -3.53 13.08
C LYS A 249 14.87 -2.30 12.73
N GLU A 250 16.18 -2.33 12.98
CA GLU A 250 17.02 -1.15 12.84
C GLU A 250 17.19 -0.72 11.36
N GLU A 251 17.32 -1.68 10.46
CA GLU A 251 17.37 -1.43 9.03
C GLU A 251 16.04 -0.89 8.52
N SER A 252 14.93 -1.45 8.99
CA SER A 252 13.58 -1.00 8.64
C SER A 252 13.31 0.42 9.11
N LYS A 253 13.79 0.80 10.30
CA LYS A 253 13.74 2.18 10.79
C LYS A 253 14.54 3.14 9.90
N LYS A 254 15.72 2.75 9.42
CA LYS A 254 16.53 3.57 8.48
C LYS A 254 15.75 3.79 7.17
N ILE A 255 15.11 2.73 6.65
CA ILE A 255 14.30 2.82 5.44
C ILE A 255 13.07 3.73 5.67
N ILE A 256 12.35 3.59 6.78
CA ILE A 256 11.27 4.52 7.16
C ILE A 256 11.80 5.96 7.16
N GLY A 257 12.94 6.21 7.81
CA GLY A 257 13.56 7.54 7.91
C GLY A 257 13.89 8.13 6.53
N LYS A 258 14.44 7.34 5.62
CA LYS A 258 14.76 7.75 4.25
C LYS A 258 13.52 8.26 3.51
N TYR A 259 12.44 7.49 3.48
CA TYR A 259 11.23 7.82 2.72
C TYR A 259 10.37 8.87 3.37
N SER A 260 10.27 8.88 4.71
CA SER A 260 9.58 9.93 5.46
C SER A 260 10.37 11.22 5.61
N ARG A 261 11.67 11.20 5.26
CA ARG A 261 12.64 12.30 5.49
C ARG A 261 12.73 12.69 6.98
N GLN A 262 12.67 11.69 7.86
CA GLN A 262 12.73 11.87 9.31
C GLN A 262 13.94 11.14 9.89
N SER A 263 14.60 11.81 10.83
CA SER A 263 15.74 11.26 11.59
C SER A 263 15.48 11.20 13.10
N ASN A 264 14.32 11.66 13.57
CA ASN A 264 13.95 11.63 14.99
C ASN A 264 13.80 10.17 15.45
N PRO A 265 14.60 9.71 16.44
CA PRO A 265 14.56 8.33 16.92
C PRO A 265 13.20 7.91 17.45
N ALA A 266 12.47 8.78 18.15
CA ALA A 266 11.14 8.49 18.69
C ALA A 266 10.14 8.30 17.54
N TYR A 267 10.18 9.17 16.51
CA TYR A 267 9.35 8.97 15.30
C TYR A 267 9.61 7.62 14.66
N LEU A 268 10.88 7.23 14.50
CA LEU A 268 11.24 5.97 13.82
C LEU A 268 10.82 4.76 14.66
N GLU A 269 11.00 4.83 15.97
CA GLU A 269 10.62 3.77 16.90
C GLU A 269 9.11 3.56 16.93
N ASP A 270 8.35 4.64 17.12
CA ASP A 270 6.88 4.60 17.17
C ASP A 270 6.29 4.11 15.84
N SER A 271 6.81 4.65 14.72
CA SER A 271 6.38 4.27 13.37
C SER A 271 6.59 2.78 13.09
N TYR A 272 7.77 2.24 13.41
CA TYR A 272 8.07 0.82 13.23
C TYR A 272 7.19 -0.04 14.14
N THR A 273 7.15 0.25 15.44
CA THR A 273 6.46 -0.58 16.44
C THR A 273 4.96 -0.65 16.18
N ALA A 274 4.37 0.44 15.71
CA ALA A 274 2.94 0.51 15.43
C ALA A 274 2.50 -0.41 14.28
N VAL A 275 3.35 -0.63 13.28
CA VAL A 275 2.95 -1.37 12.07
C VAL A 275 3.57 -2.77 11.97
N ALA A 276 4.76 -3.02 12.53
CA ALA A 276 5.47 -4.28 12.35
C ALA A 276 4.66 -5.52 12.77
N LYS A 277 3.89 -5.41 13.87
CA LYS A 277 3.01 -6.48 14.37
C LYS A 277 1.73 -6.65 13.57
N LEU A 278 1.32 -5.63 12.82
CA LEU A 278 0.04 -5.59 12.11
C LEU A 278 0.13 -6.16 10.69
N TYR A 279 1.33 -6.21 10.11
CA TYR A 279 1.52 -6.83 8.80
C TYR A 279 1.21 -8.32 8.84
N ASP A 280 0.36 -8.75 7.92
CA ASP A 280 -0.08 -10.13 7.80
C ASP A 280 1.02 -11.00 7.16
N ARG A 281 1.22 -12.22 7.68
CA ARG A 281 2.18 -13.18 7.11
C ARG A 281 1.72 -13.70 5.75
N VAL A 282 0.44 -14.01 5.64
CA VAL A 282 -0.22 -14.39 4.39
C VAL A 282 -1.09 -13.22 3.96
N PRO A 283 -0.73 -12.48 2.91
CA PRO A 283 -1.37 -11.22 2.56
C PRO A 283 -2.70 -11.42 1.81
N LEU A 284 -3.64 -12.17 2.38
CA LEU A 284 -4.99 -12.29 1.83
C LEU A 284 -5.74 -10.95 1.95
N VAL A 285 -6.69 -10.72 1.05
CA VAL A 285 -7.58 -9.56 1.14
C VAL A 285 -8.69 -9.87 2.16
N THR A 286 -8.83 -9.05 3.21
CA THR A 286 -9.89 -9.26 4.22
C THR A 286 -11.27 -9.19 3.59
N ARG A 287 -12.05 -10.27 3.69
CA ARG A 287 -13.42 -10.31 3.16
C ARG A 287 -14.33 -9.37 3.95
N GLU A 288 -14.31 -9.48 5.29
CA GLU A 288 -15.13 -8.64 6.17
C GLU A 288 -14.89 -7.15 5.90
N GLY A 289 -13.62 -6.72 5.90
CA GLY A 289 -13.28 -5.32 5.63
C GLY A 289 -13.68 -4.86 4.23
N THR A 290 -13.53 -5.73 3.22
CA THR A 290 -13.89 -5.42 1.83
C THR A 290 -15.42 -5.27 1.68
N GLU A 291 -16.21 -6.15 2.27
CA GLU A 291 -17.67 -6.09 2.20
C GLU A 291 -18.24 -4.84 2.87
N VAL A 292 -17.61 -4.37 3.97
CA VAL A 292 -17.94 -3.07 4.57
C VAL A 292 -17.71 -1.92 3.58
N GLN A 293 -16.55 -1.92 2.89
CA GLN A 293 -16.23 -0.87 1.90
C GLN A 293 -17.15 -0.92 0.68
N ILE A 294 -17.52 -2.10 0.23
CA ILE A 294 -18.52 -2.30 -0.84
C ILE A 294 -19.86 -1.69 -0.43
N LYS A 295 -20.36 -2.04 0.76
CA LYS A 295 -21.62 -1.51 1.28
C LYS A 295 -21.63 0.01 1.33
N GLU A 296 -20.54 0.62 1.81
CA GLU A 296 -20.41 2.08 1.87
C GLU A 296 -20.33 2.73 0.48
N ALA A 297 -19.63 2.12 -0.48
CA ALA A 297 -19.51 2.64 -1.83
C ALA A 297 -20.85 2.54 -2.58
N VAL A 298 -21.53 1.40 -2.49
CA VAL A 298 -22.86 1.17 -3.10
C VAL A 298 -23.91 2.11 -2.53
N ALA A 299 -23.90 2.38 -1.22
CA ALA A 299 -24.85 3.30 -0.59
C ALA A 299 -24.77 4.75 -1.12
N ARG A 300 -23.64 5.12 -1.75
CA ARG A 300 -23.41 6.45 -2.34
C ARG A 300 -23.88 6.55 -3.80
N LYS A 301 -24.28 5.46 -4.44
CA LYS A 301 -24.66 5.43 -5.85
C LYS A 301 -25.92 4.57 -6.08
N THR A 302 -26.96 5.19 -6.56
CA THR A 302 -28.23 4.50 -6.85
C THR A 302 -28.03 3.37 -7.86
N ASN A 303 -28.63 2.20 -7.60
CA ASN A 303 -28.62 1.01 -8.45
C ASN A 303 -27.22 0.37 -8.70
N ALA A 304 -26.22 0.67 -7.87
CA ALA A 304 -24.94 -0.04 -7.97
C ALA A 304 -25.00 -1.39 -7.24
N THR A 305 -24.42 -2.41 -7.85
CA THR A 305 -24.17 -3.71 -7.23
C THR A 305 -22.69 -4.03 -7.34
N LEU A 306 -22.10 -4.54 -6.28
CA LEU A 306 -20.69 -4.94 -6.26
C LEU A 306 -20.53 -6.09 -5.26
N ARG A 307 -19.75 -7.11 -5.60
CA ARG A 307 -19.44 -8.25 -4.74
C ARG A 307 -17.95 -8.26 -4.42
N TYR A 308 -17.56 -9.02 -3.42
CA TYR A 308 -16.15 -9.20 -3.04
C TYR A 308 -15.31 -9.65 -4.26
N GLU A 309 -15.75 -10.66 -4.99
CA GLU A 309 -15.05 -11.24 -6.14
C GLU A 309 -14.93 -10.28 -7.34
N ASP A 310 -15.68 -9.18 -7.32
CA ASP A 310 -15.57 -8.16 -8.34
C ASP A 310 -14.34 -7.26 -8.13
N ILE A 311 -13.79 -7.19 -6.90
CA ILE A 311 -12.68 -6.30 -6.55
C ILE A 311 -11.55 -6.95 -5.74
N ALA A 312 -11.62 -8.26 -5.46
CA ALA A 312 -10.57 -9.01 -4.76
C ALA A 312 -10.31 -10.36 -5.46
N ASP A 313 -9.03 -10.72 -5.61
CA ASP A 313 -8.58 -11.99 -6.17
C ASP A 313 -7.34 -12.50 -5.42
N ASP A 314 -7.56 -13.40 -4.46
CA ASP A 314 -6.51 -14.03 -3.66
C ASP A 314 -5.81 -15.20 -4.35
N SER A 315 -6.12 -15.50 -5.61
CA SER A 315 -5.66 -16.74 -6.28
C SER A 315 -4.15 -16.88 -6.30
N ILE A 316 -3.41 -15.78 -6.49
CA ILE A 316 -1.94 -15.79 -6.51
C ILE A 316 -1.39 -15.98 -5.08
N VAL A 317 -1.97 -15.33 -4.07
CA VAL A 317 -1.53 -15.49 -2.67
C VAL A 317 -1.73 -16.93 -2.23
N ARG A 318 -2.87 -17.55 -2.54
CA ARG A 318 -3.16 -18.96 -2.23
C ARG A 318 -2.24 -19.92 -2.98
N GLU A 319 -1.87 -19.61 -4.21
CA GLU A 319 -0.88 -20.35 -4.98
C GLU A 319 0.50 -20.30 -4.30
N LEU A 320 0.95 -19.11 -3.88
CA LEU A 320 2.22 -18.91 -3.17
C LEU A 320 2.24 -19.62 -1.80
N GLU A 321 1.14 -19.62 -1.09
CA GLU A 321 0.97 -20.35 0.17
C GLU A 321 1.05 -21.87 -0.07
N LYS A 322 0.24 -22.39 -1.00
CA LYS A 322 0.20 -23.83 -1.34
C LYS A 322 1.54 -24.37 -1.87
N SER A 323 2.30 -23.54 -2.59
CA SER A 323 3.63 -23.92 -3.09
C SER A 323 4.71 -23.99 -2.00
N GLY A 324 4.39 -23.56 -0.77
CA GLY A 324 5.36 -23.46 0.33
C GLY A 324 6.29 -22.24 0.22
N PHE A 325 6.08 -21.34 -0.73
CA PHE A 325 6.92 -20.13 -0.89
C PHE A 325 6.89 -19.28 0.39
N ILE A 326 5.70 -18.99 0.92
CA ILE A 326 5.54 -18.17 2.13
C ILE A 326 6.24 -18.83 3.32
N ASP A 327 6.07 -20.15 3.51
CA ASP A 327 6.74 -20.90 4.58
C ASP A 327 8.26 -20.86 4.45
N LYS A 328 8.79 -20.90 3.22
CA LYS A 328 10.24 -20.80 2.97
C LYS A 328 10.78 -19.41 3.31
N VAL A 329 10.02 -18.35 3.05
CA VAL A 329 10.42 -16.96 3.37
C VAL A 329 10.45 -16.74 4.88
N TYR A 330 9.56 -17.39 5.65
CA TYR A 330 9.40 -17.20 7.10
C TYR A 330 10.13 -18.24 7.96
N LYS A 331 10.96 -19.11 7.36
CA LYS A 331 11.89 -20.02 8.06
C LYS A 331 13.19 -19.32 8.40
#